data_7ac3f6655258f0fc88043d62e151581a
#
_entry.id   7ac3f6655258f0fc88043d62e151581a
#
_cell.length_a   1.000
_cell.length_b   1.000
_cell.length_c   1.000
_cell.angle_alpha   90.00
_cell.angle_beta   90.00
_cell.angle_gamma   90.00
#
_symmetry.space_group_name_H-M   'P 1'
#
loop_
_entity.id
_entity.type
_entity.pdbx_description
1 polymer ?
#
loop_
_entity_poly.entity_id
_entity_poly.type
_entity_poly.pdbx_seq_one_letter_code
_entity_poly.pdbx_strand_id
1 'polypeptide(L)'
;MKTTFMSKGSTPENYVRELRLRSPVLSQVYLSILNGFQRFVAEQAEDKSVSQTTIRQWLKDRTLAWPFHIVTDRARLVDRFLDWRVNNRALTSNPFADLRAEYGQRMTTPVVRALLNPNPEAALEALRPLPRFGSFLGPGMREHVGLMHAMGYRYNTQAERLLRLDRFLQGRPDLSGHPLTELIREWTNTRSTPQHALDCHQAGRLLSSVLSRIDPTVERIPSDKRIWRLAKERYRQPYIFSEQDILGLLETALSFPSPQSPLRPKTLHMMLVLAYCAASASAKSCA
;
A
#
# COMPACT_ATOMS: atom_id res chain seq x y z
N MET A 1 -26.41 -18.61 16.72
CA MET A 1 -27.56 -17.88 16.13
C MET A 1 -27.36 -17.84 14.63
N LYS A 2 -28.22 -18.52 13.85
CA LYS A 2 -28.12 -18.57 12.38
C LYS A 2 -28.72 -17.28 11.82
N THR A 3 -27.89 -16.40 11.29
CA THR A 3 -28.34 -15.14 10.69
C THR A 3 -28.78 -15.43 9.25
N THR A 4 -30.08 -15.50 9.02
CA THR A 4 -30.67 -15.72 7.69
C THR A 4 -30.25 -14.60 6.74
N PHE A 5 -29.76 -14.93 5.55
CA PHE A 5 -29.23 -14.00 4.53
C PHE A 5 -30.23 -12.92 4.05
N MET A 6 -31.50 -13.03 4.35
CA MET A 6 -32.56 -12.10 3.99
C MET A 6 -33.16 -11.35 5.19
N SER A 7 -32.53 -10.26 5.59
CA SER A 7 -33.21 -9.22 6.37
C SER A 7 -33.92 -8.26 5.41
N LYS A 8 -35.23 -7.96 5.64
CA LYS A 8 -36.12 -7.15 4.77
C LYS A 8 -35.62 -5.74 4.40
N GLY A 9 -34.50 -5.25 4.95
CA GLY A 9 -33.97 -3.91 4.73
C GLY A 9 -32.58 -3.85 4.04
N SER A 10 -31.86 -4.96 3.89
CA SER A 10 -30.45 -4.96 3.47
C SER A 10 -30.23 -5.65 2.13
N THR A 11 -30.99 -5.17 1.10
CA THR A 11 -30.94 -5.68 -0.27
C THR A 11 -29.94 -4.91 -1.15
N PRO A 12 -29.47 -5.49 -2.28
CA PRO A 12 -28.65 -4.79 -3.26
C PRO A 12 -29.27 -3.50 -3.76
N GLU A 13 -30.60 -3.48 -3.96
CA GLU A 13 -31.34 -2.32 -4.44
C GLU A 13 -31.21 -1.14 -3.45
N ASN A 14 -31.34 -1.40 -2.14
CA ASN A 14 -31.20 -0.38 -1.12
C ASN A 14 -29.76 0.14 -1.04
N TYR A 15 -28.78 -0.76 -1.12
CA TYR A 15 -27.36 -0.39 -1.15
C TYR A 15 -27.02 0.51 -2.35
N VAL A 16 -27.43 0.09 -3.57
CA VAL A 16 -27.14 0.85 -4.80
C VAL A 16 -27.87 2.20 -4.79
N ARG A 17 -29.07 2.28 -4.25
CA ARG A 17 -29.81 3.53 -4.07
C ARG A 17 -29.08 4.48 -3.12
N GLU A 18 -28.54 3.98 -2.02
CA GLU A 18 -27.79 4.76 -1.04
C GLU A 18 -26.47 5.32 -1.61
N LEU A 19 -25.84 4.60 -2.55
CA LEU A 19 -24.64 5.07 -3.24
C LEU A 19 -24.85 6.33 -4.12
N ARG A 20 -26.10 6.68 -4.44
CA ARG A 20 -26.47 7.86 -5.26
C ARG A 20 -25.63 7.99 -6.54
N LEU A 21 -25.47 6.87 -7.26
CA LEU A 21 -24.66 6.84 -8.48
C LEU A 21 -25.28 7.75 -9.56
N ARG A 22 -24.44 8.56 -10.20
CA ARG A 22 -24.88 9.48 -11.26
C ARG A 22 -25.31 8.78 -12.55
N SER A 23 -24.81 7.57 -12.83
CA SER A 23 -25.09 6.81 -14.03
C SER A 23 -26.09 5.69 -13.76
N PRO A 24 -27.28 5.70 -14.40
CA PRO A 24 -28.23 4.59 -14.32
C PRO A 24 -27.64 3.26 -14.79
N VAL A 25 -26.80 3.29 -15.84
CA VAL A 25 -26.12 2.10 -16.37
C VAL A 25 -25.21 1.48 -15.32
N LEU A 26 -24.43 2.31 -14.60
CA LEU A 26 -23.56 1.82 -13.54
C LEU A 26 -24.36 1.22 -12.38
N SER A 27 -25.53 1.80 -12.05
CA SER A 27 -26.43 1.25 -11.04
C SER A 27 -26.93 -0.14 -11.42
N GLN A 28 -27.32 -0.33 -12.67
CA GLN A 28 -27.75 -1.64 -13.18
C GLN A 28 -26.62 -2.67 -13.16
N VAL A 29 -25.40 -2.27 -13.55
CA VAL A 29 -24.20 -3.13 -13.48
C VAL A 29 -23.94 -3.58 -12.04
N TYR A 30 -24.00 -2.66 -11.07
CA TYR A 30 -23.81 -2.97 -9.66
C TYR A 30 -24.88 -3.93 -9.15
N LEU A 31 -26.16 -3.68 -9.47
CA LEU A 31 -27.26 -4.57 -9.11
C LEU A 31 -27.07 -5.97 -9.70
N SER A 32 -26.69 -6.06 -10.98
CA SER A 32 -26.45 -7.36 -11.64
C SER A 32 -25.34 -8.16 -10.93
N ILE A 33 -24.22 -7.50 -10.55
CA ILE A 33 -23.11 -8.15 -9.84
C ILE A 33 -23.55 -8.63 -8.46
N LEU A 34 -24.22 -7.78 -7.69
CA LEU A 34 -24.62 -8.08 -6.31
C LEU A 34 -25.73 -9.14 -6.26
N ASN A 35 -26.73 -9.06 -7.14
CA ASN A 35 -27.77 -10.07 -7.26
C ASN A 35 -27.18 -11.43 -7.72
N GLY A 36 -26.21 -11.40 -8.65
CA GLY A 36 -25.47 -12.59 -9.05
C GLY A 36 -24.68 -13.22 -7.89
N PHE A 37 -24.04 -12.39 -7.04
CA PHE A 37 -23.39 -12.88 -5.83
C PHE A 37 -24.38 -13.47 -4.84
N GLN A 38 -25.52 -12.81 -4.57
CA GLN A 38 -26.54 -13.32 -3.65
C GLN A 38 -27.14 -14.64 -4.13
N ARG A 39 -27.40 -14.78 -5.45
CA ARG A 39 -27.88 -16.02 -6.04
C ARG A 39 -26.85 -17.14 -5.82
N PHE A 40 -25.58 -16.87 -6.11
CA PHE A 40 -24.51 -17.83 -5.88
C PHE A 40 -24.46 -18.31 -4.41
N VAL A 41 -24.56 -17.38 -3.46
CA VAL A 41 -24.59 -17.73 -2.03
C VAL A 41 -25.81 -18.56 -1.69
N ALA A 42 -26.98 -18.25 -2.26
CA ALA A 42 -28.22 -19.00 -2.01
C ALA A 42 -28.18 -20.42 -2.58
N GLU A 43 -27.46 -20.63 -3.69
CA GLU A 43 -27.34 -21.92 -4.38
C GLU A 43 -26.24 -22.82 -3.79
N GLN A 44 -25.11 -22.23 -3.37
CA GLN A 44 -23.91 -22.98 -3.00
C GLN A 44 -23.69 -23.12 -1.48
N ALA A 45 -24.24 -22.21 -0.68
CA ALA A 45 -24.02 -22.23 0.75
C ALA A 45 -25.09 -23.08 1.44
N GLU A 46 -24.71 -24.22 2.01
CA GLU A 46 -25.60 -25.11 2.79
C GLU A 46 -26.34 -24.33 3.89
N ASP A 47 -25.66 -23.38 4.54
CA ASP A 47 -26.21 -22.55 5.62
C ASP A 47 -26.73 -21.17 5.14
N LYS A 48 -26.74 -20.89 3.82
CA LYS A 48 -27.05 -19.57 3.27
C LYS A 48 -26.24 -18.43 3.93
N SER A 49 -25.09 -18.77 4.48
CA SER A 49 -24.19 -17.83 5.15
C SER A 49 -23.03 -17.44 4.22
N VAL A 50 -22.54 -16.20 4.35
CA VAL A 50 -21.35 -15.74 3.63
C VAL A 50 -20.14 -16.12 4.48
N SER A 51 -19.40 -17.14 4.03
CA SER A 51 -18.17 -17.60 4.67
C SER A 51 -16.95 -17.34 3.77
N GLN A 52 -15.76 -17.50 4.32
CA GLN A 52 -14.52 -17.46 3.54
C GLN A 52 -14.50 -18.51 2.41
N THR A 53 -15.01 -19.71 2.67
CA THR A 53 -15.12 -20.80 1.67
C THR A 53 -16.08 -20.41 0.56
N THR A 54 -17.22 -19.82 0.89
CA THR A 54 -18.21 -19.32 -0.08
C THR A 54 -17.60 -18.25 -0.99
N ILE A 55 -16.86 -17.28 -0.41
CA ILE A 55 -16.15 -16.24 -1.18
C ILE A 55 -15.11 -16.84 -2.10
N ARG A 56 -14.29 -17.79 -1.60
CA ARG A 56 -13.26 -18.44 -2.40
C ARG A 56 -13.87 -19.20 -3.59
N GLN A 57 -14.95 -19.92 -3.37
CA GLN A 57 -15.65 -20.66 -4.43
C GLN A 57 -16.24 -19.70 -5.46
N TRP A 58 -16.88 -18.62 -5.01
CA TRP A 58 -17.41 -17.58 -5.90
C TRP A 58 -16.33 -16.95 -6.76
N LEU A 59 -15.17 -16.61 -6.17
CA LEU A 59 -14.03 -16.04 -6.90
C LEU A 59 -13.50 -17.02 -7.96
N LYS A 60 -13.34 -18.30 -7.62
CA LYS A 60 -12.88 -19.33 -8.55
C LYS A 60 -13.85 -19.50 -9.73
N ASP A 61 -15.15 -19.56 -9.47
CA ASP A 61 -16.17 -19.65 -10.50
C ASP A 61 -16.10 -18.45 -11.46
N ARG A 62 -15.88 -17.24 -10.92
CA ARG A 62 -15.80 -16.03 -11.73
C ARG A 62 -14.50 -15.91 -12.54
N THR A 63 -13.38 -16.47 -12.08
CA THR A 63 -12.13 -16.50 -12.88
C THR A 63 -12.20 -17.38 -14.12
N LEU A 64 -13.14 -18.30 -14.19
CA LEU A 64 -13.40 -19.09 -15.41
C LEU A 64 -14.02 -18.24 -16.53
N ALA A 65 -14.79 -17.21 -16.16
CA ALA A 65 -15.53 -16.38 -17.11
C ALA A 65 -14.90 -15.01 -17.35
N TRP A 66 -14.08 -14.47 -16.43
CA TRP A 66 -13.60 -13.09 -16.50
C TRP A 66 -12.11 -12.95 -16.20
N PRO A 67 -11.45 -11.92 -16.83
CA PRO A 67 -10.08 -11.55 -16.50
C PRO A 67 -9.93 -11.16 -15.04
N PHE A 68 -8.74 -11.37 -14.48
CA PHE A 68 -8.45 -11.15 -13.06
C PHE A 68 -8.80 -9.72 -12.56
N HIS A 69 -8.54 -8.68 -13.36
CA HIS A 69 -8.87 -7.30 -12.98
C HIS A 69 -10.38 -7.09 -12.80
N ILE A 70 -11.20 -7.70 -13.68
CA ILE A 70 -12.67 -7.64 -13.56
C ILE A 70 -13.14 -8.39 -12.31
N VAL A 71 -12.58 -9.56 -12.02
CA VAL A 71 -12.90 -10.33 -10.79
C VAL A 71 -12.56 -9.49 -9.56
N THR A 72 -11.40 -8.84 -9.56
CA THR A 72 -10.96 -7.99 -8.45
C THR A 72 -11.89 -6.80 -8.21
N ASP A 73 -12.31 -6.11 -9.28
CA ASP A 73 -13.22 -4.96 -9.16
C ASP A 73 -14.59 -5.37 -8.64
N ARG A 74 -15.09 -6.53 -9.09
CA ARG A 74 -16.35 -7.11 -8.58
C ARG A 74 -16.22 -7.56 -7.14
N ALA A 75 -15.10 -8.17 -6.77
CA ALA A 75 -14.82 -8.55 -5.38
C ALA A 75 -14.79 -7.33 -4.45
N ARG A 76 -14.22 -6.22 -4.89
CA ARG A 76 -14.24 -4.94 -4.13
C ARG A 76 -15.65 -4.38 -3.96
N LEU A 77 -16.51 -4.55 -4.97
CA LEU A 77 -17.91 -4.13 -4.86
C LEU A 77 -18.65 -5.01 -3.85
N VAL A 78 -18.47 -6.33 -3.93
CA VAL A 78 -19.08 -7.29 -2.99
C VAL A 78 -18.58 -7.02 -1.57
N ASP A 79 -17.28 -6.80 -1.37
CA ASP A 79 -16.69 -6.48 -0.09
C ASP A 79 -17.35 -5.25 0.55
N ARG A 80 -17.48 -4.14 -0.19
CA ARG A 80 -18.16 -2.92 0.29
C ARG A 80 -19.64 -3.15 0.60
N PHE A 81 -20.31 -3.98 -0.19
CA PHE A 81 -21.69 -4.36 0.06
C PHE A 81 -21.82 -5.19 1.33
N LEU A 82 -20.90 -6.11 1.59
CA LEU A 82 -20.88 -6.88 2.83
C LEU A 82 -20.60 -6.01 4.05
N ASP A 83 -19.65 -5.05 3.95
CA ASP A 83 -19.42 -4.04 5.01
C ASP A 83 -20.69 -3.23 5.30
N TRP A 84 -21.40 -2.79 4.26
CA TRP A 84 -22.67 -2.09 4.40
C TRP A 84 -23.73 -2.97 5.11
N ARG A 85 -23.79 -4.25 4.79
CA ARG A 85 -24.71 -5.19 5.48
C ARG A 85 -24.35 -5.40 6.96
N VAL A 86 -23.06 -5.44 7.29
CA VAL A 86 -22.59 -5.50 8.69
C VAL A 86 -23.02 -4.23 9.43
N ASN A 87 -22.82 -3.06 8.85
CA ASN A 87 -23.22 -1.77 9.43
C ASN A 87 -24.73 -1.67 9.65
N ASN A 88 -25.53 -2.28 8.78
CA ASN A 88 -26.99 -2.38 8.89
C ASN A 88 -27.46 -3.59 9.75
N ARG A 89 -26.56 -4.25 10.47
CA ARG A 89 -26.86 -5.39 11.35
C ARG A 89 -27.53 -6.58 10.65
N ALA A 90 -27.40 -6.68 9.33
CA ALA A 90 -27.91 -7.78 8.52
C ALA A 90 -26.91 -8.93 8.35
N LEU A 91 -25.66 -8.71 8.72
CA LEU A 91 -24.58 -9.68 8.72
C LEU A 91 -23.75 -9.47 9.98
N THR A 92 -23.22 -10.54 10.55
CA THR A 92 -22.39 -10.47 11.78
C THR A 92 -20.98 -9.99 11.47
N SER A 93 -20.37 -10.45 10.38
CA SER A 93 -19.05 -10.02 9.92
C SER A 93 -18.96 -10.07 8.40
N ASN A 94 -17.96 -9.36 7.84
CA ASN A 94 -17.61 -9.44 6.44
C ASN A 94 -16.34 -10.30 6.30
N PRO A 95 -16.40 -11.48 5.65
CA PRO A 95 -15.24 -12.37 5.54
C PRO A 95 -14.05 -11.76 4.80
N PHE A 96 -14.24 -10.78 3.88
CA PHE A 96 -13.13 -10.04 3.30
C PHE A 96 -12.48 -9.11 4.33
N ALA A 97 -13.29 -8.45 5.16
CA ALA A 97 -12.78 -7.57 6.22
C ALA A 97 -12.05 -8.39 7.29
N ASP A 98 -12.58 -9.54 7.66
CA ASP A 98 -11.97 -10.47 8.61
C ASP A 98 -10.59 -10.91 8.11
N LEU A 99 -10.48 -11.34 6.85
CA LEU A 99 -9.21 -11.70 6.20
C LEU A 99 -8.25 -10.50 6.12
N ARG A 100 -8.74 -9.31 5.76
CA ARG A 100 -7.89 -8.12 5.75
C ARG A 100 -7.31 -7.82 7.14
N ALA A 101 -8.13 -7.91 8.16
CA ALA A 101 -7.73 -7.67 9.55
C ALA A 101 -6.72 -8.73 10.01
N GLU A 102 -7.01 -10.00 9.76
CA GLU A 102 -6.15 -11.14 10.15
C GLU A 102 -4.75 -11.05 9.53
N TYR A 103 -4.68 -10.70 8.23
CA TYR A 103 -3.41 -10.63 7.49
C TYR A 103 -2.84 -9.21 7.35
N GLY A 104 -3.34 -8.25 8.13
CA GLY A 104 -2.83 -6.87 8.16
C GLY A 104 -2.95 -6.12 6.84
N GLN A 105 -3.93 -6.46 6.01
CA GLN A 105 -4.12 -5.87 4.69
C GLN A 105 -5.15 -4.73 4.74
N ARG A 106 -4.85 -3.61 4.07
CA ARG A 106 -5.80 -2.49 3.91
C ARG A 106 -6.75 -2.67 2.74
N MET A 107 -6.31 -3.40 1.71
CA MET A 107 -7.00 -3.53 0.42
C MET A 107 -7.46 -4.97 0.19
N THR A 108 -8.60 -5.13 -0.48
CA THR A 108 -9.17 -6.43 -0.85
C THR A 108 -8.36 -7.18 -1.91
N THR A 109 -7.69 -6.44 -2.81
CA THR A 109 -6.96 -7.02 -3.96
C THR A 109 -5.89 -8.05 -3.57
N PRO A 110 -5.00 -7.81 -2.58
CA PRO A 110 -4.03 -8.82 -2.15
C PRO A 110 -4.71 -10.08 -1.63
N VAL A 111 -5.79 -9.94 -0.85
CA VAL A 111 -6.57 -11.05 -0.32
C VAL A 111 -7.21 -11.87 -1.45
N VAL A 112 -7.83 -11.22 -2.43
CA VAL A 112 -8.41 -11.90 -3.62
C VAL A 112 -7.34 -12.67 -4.39
N ARG A 113 -6.15 -12.07 -4.57
CA ARG A 113 -5.03 -12.74 -5.24
C ARG A 113 -4.56 -13.97 -4.48
N ALA A 114 -4.48 -13.89 -3.16
CA ALA A 114 -4.09 -15.01 -2.31
C ALA A 114 -5.13 -16.13 -2.32
N LEU A 115 -6.42 -15.80 -2.23
CA LEU A 115 -7.52 -16.78 -2.29
C LEU A 115 -7.59 -17.53 -3.62
N LEU A 116 -7.15 -16.93 -4.71
CA LEU A 116 -7.11 -17.53 -6.05
C LEU A 116 -5.80 -18.29 -6.33
N ASN A 117 -4.84 -18.25 -5.42
CA ASN A 117 -3.59 -19.00 -5.55
C ASN A 117 -3.89 -20.52 -5.46
N PRO A 118 -3.12 -21.39 -6.16
CA PRO A 118 -3.19 -22.85 -5.98
C PRO A 118 -3.08 -23.29 -4.51
N ASN A 119 -2.18 -22.63 -3.74
CA ASN A 119 -2.08 -22.79 -2.29
C ASN A 119 -2.49 -21.49 -1.58
N PRO A 120 -3.80 -21.29 -1.28
CA PRO A 120 -4.28 -20.04 -0.72
C PRO A 120 -3.83 -19.81 0.72
N GLU A 121 -3.66 -20.84 1.52
CA GLU A 121 -3.24 -20.73 2.91
C GLU A 121 -1.82 -20.15 3.00
N ALA A 122 -0.88 -20.73 2.25
CA ALA A 122 0.47 -20.20 2.16
C ALA A 122 0.51 -18.79 1.55
N ALA A 123 -0.35 -18.51 0.55
CA ALA A 123 -0.42 -17.20 -0.07
C ALA A 123 -1.03 -16.14 0.86
N LEU A 124 -2.00 -16.49 1.70
CA LEU A 124 -2.55 -15.61 2.73
C LEU A 124 -1.53 -15.36 3.83
N GLU A 125 -0.84 -16.42 4.31
CA GLU A 125 0.20 -16.26 5.32
C GLU A 125 1.34 -15.35 4.84
N ALA A 126 1.72 -15.45 3.57
CA ALA A 126 2.70 -14.54 2.95
C ALA A 126 2.25 -13.06 2.90
N LEU A 127 0.97 -12.77 3.13
CA LEU A 127 0.46 -11.40 3.25
C LEU A 127 0.69 -10.80 4.65
N ARG A 128 0.97 -11.60 5.68
CA ARG A 128 1.21 -11.07 7.03
C ARG A 128 2.35 -10.07 7.01
N PRO A 129 2.17 -8.89 7.59
CA PRO A 129 3.25 -7.93 7.67
C PRO A 129 4.38 -8.51 8.53
N LEU A 130 5.59 -8.45 7.99
CA LEU A 130 6.77 -8.85 8.74
C LEU A 130 6.89 -8.04 10.04
N PRO A 131 7.26 -8.68 11.16
CA PRO A 131 7.44 -8.00 12.43
C PRO A 131 8.51 -6.90 12.31
N ARG A 132 8.28 -5.77 12.98
CA ARG A 132 9.29 -4.70 13.01
C ARG A 132 10.49 -5.17 13.80
N PHE A 133 11.67 -5.09 13.20
CA PHE A 133 12.93 -5.55 13.79
C PHE A 133 12.87 -7.02 14.23
N GLY A 134 12.41 -7.89 13.31
CA GLY A 134 12.27 -9.33 13.53
C GLY A 134 13.44 -10.18 13.00
N SER A 135 14.45 -9.57 12.33
CA SER A 135 15.64 -10.27 11.88
C SER A 135 16.60 -10.60 13.03
N PHE A 136 17.62 -11.39 12.73
CA PHE A 136 18.68 -11.73 13.71
C PHE A 136 19.46 -10.50 14.22
N LEU A 137 19.52 -9.38 13.50
CA LEU A 137 20.04 -8.08 13.97
C LEU A 137 18.94 -7.15 14.52
N GLY A 138 17.68 -7.56 14.43
CA GLY A 138 16.52 -6.77 14.83
C GLY A 138 16.52 -6.30 16.29
N PRO A 139 16.87 -7.14 17.27
CA PRO A 139 16.95 -6.72 18.67
C PRO A 139 17.84 -5.50 18.89
N GLY A 140 19.07 -5.51 18.36
CA GLY A 140 20.01 -4.39 18.48
C GLY A 140 19.53 -3.13 17.76
N MET A 141 18.87 -3.27 16.59
CA MET A 141 18.27 -2.15 15.88
C MET A 141 17.13 -1.52 16.68
N ARG A 142 16.28 -2.35 17.30
CA ARG A 142 15.12 -1.92 18.11
C ARG A 142 15.57 -1.16 19.34
N GLU A 143 16.55 -1.71 20.05
CA GLU A 143 17.13 -1.09 21.24
C GLU A 143 17.74 0.26 20.92
N HIS A 144 18.53 0.36 19.84
CA HIS A 144 19.13 1.62 19.41
C HIS A 144 18.07 2.67 19.05
N VAL A 145 17.04 2.32 18.27
CA VAL A 145 15.97 3.24 17.91
C VAL A 145 15.22 3.70 19.16
N GLY A 146 14.95 2.80 20.11
CA GLY A 146 14.35 3.12 21.41
C GLY A 146 15.17 4.09 22.21
N LEU A 147 16.49 3.87 22.30
CA LEU A 147 17.43 4.79 22.97
C LEU A 147 17.41 6.18 22.35
N MET A 148 17.46 6.28 21.01
CA MET A 148 17.46 7.58 20.32
C MET A 148 16.14 8.34 20.58
N HIS A 149 14.99 7.66 20.60
CA HIS A 149 13.71 8.27 20.95
C HIS A 149 13.68 8.71 22.43
N ALA A 150 14.21 7.90 23.35
CA ALA A 150 14.31 8.24 24.78
C ALA A 150 15.18 9.47 25.03
N MET A 151 16.19 9.69 24.19
CA MET A 151 17.03 10.90 24.19
C MET A 151 16.37 12.11 23.53
N GLY A 152 15.11 12.02 23.10
CA GLY A 152 14.35 13.11 22.49
C GLY A 152 14.55 13.30 20.98
N TYR A 153 15.31 12.45 20.31
CA TYR A 153 15.47 12.53 18.85
C TYR A 153 14.25 11.97 18.13
N ARG A 154 13.76 12.64 17.08
CA ARG A 154 12.67 12.11 16.21
C ARG A 154 13.06 10.84 15.49
N TYR A 155 14.28 10.70 15.06
CA TYR A 155 14.97 9.54 14.49
C TYR A 155 14.20 8.73 13.41
N ASN A 156 13.15 9.28 12.83
CA ASN A 156 12.22 8.56 11.93
C ASN A 156 12.91 8.06 10.65
N THR A 157 13.70 8.91 9.99
CA THR A 157 14.38 8.54 8.72
C THR A 157 15.40 7.41 8.93
N GLN A 158 16.16 7.46 10.01
CA GLN A 158 17.15 6.45 10.36
C GLN A 158 16.48 5.13 10.76
N ALA A 159 15.41 5.20 11.55
CA ALA A 159 14.60 4.05 11.93
C ALA A 159 13.99 3.34 10.70
N GLU A 160 13.47 4.11 9.73
CA GLU A 160 12.94 3.55 8.48
C GLU A 160 14.04 2.91 7.59
N ARG A 161 15.26 3.44 7.60
CA ARG A 161 16.39 2.79 6.91
C ARG A 161 16.77 1.47 7.58
N LEU A 162 16.87 1.44 8.90
CA LEU A 162 17.12 0.21 9.65
C LEU A 162 15.99 -0.80 9.45
N LEU A 163 14.74 -0.38 9.42
CA LEU A 163 13.60 -1.25 9.17
C LEU A 163 13.63 -1.86 7.76
N ARG A 164 14.13 -1.12 6.75
CA ARG A 164 14.30 -1.68 5.39
C ARG A 164 15.40 -2.75 5.35
N LEU A 165 16.50 -2.53 6.05
CA LEU A 165 17.55 -3.55 6.20
C LEU A 165 17.01 -4.77 6.96
N ASP A 166 16.32 -4.56 8.07
CA ASP A 166 15.69 -5.61 8.85
C ASP A 166 14.77 -6.51 8.01
N ARG A 167 13.89 -5.90 7.18
CA ARG A 167 13.01 -6.64 6.26
C ARG A 167 13.78 -7.44 5.21
N PHE A 168 14.89 -6.89 4.70
CA PHE A 168 15.76 -7.63 3.80
C PHE A 168 16.35 -8.86 4.49
N LEU A 169 16.86 -8.70 5.72
CA LEU A 169 17.45 -9.79 6.50
C LEU A 169 16.42 -10.84 6.95
N GLN A 170 15.16 -10.45 7.23
CA GLN A 170 14.08 -11.40 7.49
C GLN A 170 13.79 -12.31 6.29
N GLY A 171 13.97 -11.81 5.05
CA GLY A 171 13.87 -12.59 3.82
C GLY A 171 15.13 -13.42 3.51
N ARG A 172 16.22 -13.25 4.26
CA ARG A 172 17.52 -13.90 4.02
C ARG A 172 18.13 -14.43 5.33
N PRO A 173 17.47 -15.40 5.99
CA PRO A 173 18.01 -16.01 7.22
C PRO A 173 19.34 -16.75 7.01
N ASP A 174 19.64 -17.15 5.77
CA ASP A 174 20.91 -17.74 5.35
C ASP A 174 22.11 -16.84 5.59
N LEU A 175 21.92 -15.53 5.67
CA LEU A 175 22.96 -14.54 5.94
C LEU A 175 23.30 -14.39 7.45
N SER A 176 22.64 -15.13 8.32
CA SER A 176 22.94 -15.08 9.75
C SER A 176 24.38 -15.52 10.03
N GLY A 177 25.11 -14.73 10.83
CA GLY A 177 26.52 -14.98 11.13
C GLY A 177 27.53 -14.41 10.13
N HIS A 178 27.08 -13.87 8.99
CA HIS A 178 27.99 -13.20 8.05
C HIS A 178 28.41 -11.81 8.56
N PRO A 179 29.61 -11.32 8.18
CA PRO A 179 30.08 -9.98 8.50
C PRO A 179 29.11 -8.89 7.99
N LEU A 180 28.95 -7.80 8.76
CA LEU A 180 28.04 -6.72 8.40
C LEU A 180 28.30 -6.11 7.02
N THR A 181 29.57 -6.01 6.62
CA THR A 181 30.00 -5.52 5.30
C THR A 181 29.43 -6.38 4.17
N GLU A 182 29.37 -7.68 4.36
CA GLU A 182 28.78 -8.62 3.39
C GLU A 182 27.27 -8.50 3.33
N LEU A 183 26.60 -8.39 4.48
CA LEU A 183 25.15 -8.16 4.54
C LEU A 183 24.76 -6.89 3.77
N ILE A 184 25.51 -5.80 3.95
CA ILE A 184 25.26 -4.54 3.25
C ILE A 184 25.54 -4.68 1.76
N ARG A 185 26.57 -5.41 1.35
CA ARG A 185 26.87 -5.69 -0.06
C ARG A 185 25.73 -6.46 -0.73
N GLU A 186 25.28 -7.55 -0.11
CA GLU A 186 24.15 -8.35 -0.61
C GLU A 186 22.88 -7.52 -0.74
N TRP A 187 22.58 -6.68 0.26
CA TRP A 187 21.43 -5.78 0.19
C TRP A 187 21.57 -4.73 -0.92
N THR A 188 22.75 -4.16 -1.09
CA THR A 188 23.03 -3.18 -2.16
C THR A 188 22.82 -3.79 -3.54
N ASN A 189 23.17 -5.06 -3.73
CA ASN A 189 23.03 -5.78 -4.99
C ASN A 189 21.56 -6.06 -5.38
N THR A 190 20.59 -5.87 -4.47
CA THR A 190 19.16 -6.07 -4.79
C THR A 190 18.61 -5.04 -5.77
N ARG A 191 19.26 -3.86 -5.90
CA ARG A 191 18.86 -2.78 -6.81
C ARG A 191 20.08 -2.01 -7.32
N SER A 192 20.07 -1.68 -8.60
CA SER A 192 21.16 -0.98 -9.27
C SER A 192 21.13 0.56 -9.18
N THR A 193 20.28 1.15 -8.32
CA THR A 193 20.14 2.61 -8.23
C THR A 193 21.16 3.21 -7.26
N PRO A 194 21.86 4.32 -7.60
CA PRO A 194 22.81 4.97 -6.71
C PRO A 194 22.18 5.45 -5.41
N GLN A 195 20.91 5.85 -5.41
CA GLN A 195 20.20 6.24 -4.21
C GLN A 195 20.00 5.05 -3.26
N HIS A 196 19.69 3.86 -3.81
CA HIS A 196 19.61 2.64 -3.00
C HIS A 196 20.97 2.29 -2.38
N ALA A 197 22.05 2.34 -3.16
CA ALA A 197 23.40 2.12 -2.66
C ALA A 197 23.77 3.09 -1.52
N LEU A 198 23.39 4.37 -1.64
CA LEU A 198 23.58 5.36 -0.59
C LEU A 198 22.78 5.03 0.67
N ASP A 199 21.50 4.66 0.53
CA ASP A 199 20.65 4.27 1.67
C ASP A 199 21.20 3.03 2.38
N CYS A 200 21.67 2.02 1.63
CA CYS A 200 22.31 0.82 2.19
C CYS A 200 23.60 1.16 2.93
N HIS A 201 24.47 1.97 2.33
CA HIS A 201 25.72 2.41 2.94
C HIS A 201 25.46 3.21 4.24
N GLN A 202 24.48 4.12 4.25
CA GLN A 202 24.12 4.89 5.44
C GLN A 202 23.56 4.00 6.56
N ALA A 203 22.71 3.02 6.23
CA ALA A 203 22.19 2.06 7.20
C ALA A 203 23.33 1.21 7.77
N GLY A 204 24.25 0.73 6.92
CA GLY A 204 25.41 -0.05 7.34
C GLY A 204 26.34 0.74 8.28
N ARG A 205 26.64 1.98 7.93
CA ARG A 205 27.45 2.86 8.81
C ARG A 205 26.81 3.09 10.16
N LEU A 206 25.50 3.34 10.17
CA LEU A 206 24.74 3.52 11.39
C LEU A 206 24.80 2.25 12.25
N LEU A 207 24.49 1.10 11.67
CA LEU A 207 24.45 -0.17 12.39
C LEU A 207 25.85 -0.60 12.85
N SER A 208 26.90 -0.42 12.04
CA SER A 208 28.27 -0.72 12.46
C SER A 208 28.71 0.12 13.66
N SER A 209 28.30 1.40 13.71
CA SER A 209 28.54 2.26 14.87
C SER A 209 27.80 1.81 16.12
N VAL A 210 26.61 1.23 15.98
CA VAL A 210 25.83 0.67 17.10
C VAL A 210 26.46 -0.62 17.59
N LEU A 211 26.71 -1.55 16.68
CA LEU A 211 27.26 -2.86 17.02
C LEU A 211 28.67 -2.78 17.60
N SER A 212 29.54 -1.89 17.09
CA SER A 212 30.90 -1.72 17.62
C SER A 212 30.96 -1.17 19.06
N ARG A 213 29.86 -0.67 19.62
CA ARG A 213 29.75 -0.32 21.04
C ARG A 213 29.49 -1.54 21.92
N ILE A 214 28.80 -2.54 21.37
CA ILE A 214 28.45 -3.78 22.05
C ILE A 214 29.58 -4.79 21.88
N ASP A 215 30.09 -4.92 20.67
CA ASP A 215 31.17 -5.82 20.27
C ASP A 215 32.27 -5.03 19.54
N PRO A 216 33.39 -4.73 20.19
CA PRO A 216 34.52 -4.01 19.60
C PRO A 216 35.15 -4.69 18.38
N THR A 217 34.90 -5.99 18.16
CA THR A 217 35.41 -6.72 17.00
C THR A 217 34.67 -6.35 15.71
N VAL A 218 33.49 -5.76 15.81
CA VAL A 218 32.71 -5.30 14.65
C VAL A 218 33.36 -4.07 14.02
N GLU A 219 33.88 -4.24 12.82
CA GLU A 219 34.51 -3.17 12.06
C GLU A 219 33.50 -2.09 11.66
N ARG A 220 33.88 -0.81 11.87
CA ARG A 220 33.07 0.32 11.44
C ARG A 220 33.17 0.56 9.94
N ILE A 221 32.03 0.69 9.28
CA ILE A 221 31.97 1.01 7.86
C ILE A 221 32.35 2.50 7.68
N PRO A 222 33.42 2.83 6.93
CA PRO A 222 33.86 4.20 6.72
C PRO A 222 32.91 4.98 5.83
N SER A 223 33.05 6.30 5.78
CA SER A 223 32.31 7.15 4.87
C SER A 223 32.90 7.03 3.45
N ASP A 224 32.04 6.78 2.46
CA ASP A 224 32.42 6.73 1.06
C ASP A 224 31.86 7.94 0.28
N LYS A 225 32.74 8.91 -0.04
CA LYS A 225 32.39 10.10 -0.81
C LYS A 225 31.97 9.80 -2.24
N ARG A 226 32.42 8.66 -2.82
CA ARG A 226 32.09 8.25 -4.17
C ARG A 226 30.61 7.90 -4.29
N ILE A 227 30.09 7.12 -3.33
CA ILE A 227 28.66 6.74 -3.29
C ILE A 227 27.79 8.01 -3.18
N TRP A 228 28.18 8.96 -2.33
CA TRP A 228 27.50 10.24 -2.21
C TRP A 228 27.48 11.05 -3.52
N ARG A 229 28.61 11.12 -4.20
CA ARG A 229 28.74 11.84 -5.47
C ARG A 229 27.83 11.21 -6.52
N LEU A 230 27.88 9.88 -6.70
CA LEU A 230 27.05 9.15 -7.68
C LEU A 230 25.55 9.32 -7.43
N ALA A 231 25.11 9.32 -6.16
CA ALA A 231 23.71 9.58 -5.82
C ALA A 231 23.30 11.01 -6.13
N LYS A 232 24.18 11.99 -5.88
CA LYS A 232 23.94 13.40 -6.16
C LYS A 232 23.93 13.71 -7.67
N GLU A 233 24.82 13.12 -8.45
CA GLU A 233 24.92 13.31 -9.91
C GLU A 233 23.65 12.85 -10.64
N ARG A 234 22.96 11.81 -10.12
CA ARG A 234 21.68 11.34 -10.66
C ARG A 234 20.46 12.07 -10.10
N TYR A 235 20.66 12.98 -9.14
CA TYR A 235 19.57 13.82 -8.67
C TYR A 235 19.19 14.79 -9.79
N ARG A 236 18.01 14.60 -10.39
CA ARG A 236 17.50 15.55 -11.36
C ARG A 236 17.25 16.88 -10.65
N GLN A 237 17.95 17.90 -11.03
CA GLN A 237 17.58 19.25 -10.60
C GLN A 237 16.12 19.49 -10.99
N PRO A 238 15.26 19.93 -10.07
CA PRO A 238 13.90 20.29 -10.43
C PRO A 238 13.95 21.37 -11.52
N TYR A 239 13.13 21.21 -12.55
CA TYR A 239 12.98 22.26 -13.55
C TYR A 239 12.36 23.48 -12.87
N ILE A 240 13.04 24.60 -12.96
CA ILE A 240 12.54 25.89 -12.45
C ILE A 240 11.79 26.54 -13.61
N PHE A 241 10.47 26.57 -13.50
CA PHE A 241 9.61 27.17 -14.50
C PHE A 241 9.88 28.68 -14.58
N SER A 242 10.11 29.17 -15.78
CA SER A 242 10.11 30.61 -16.06
C SER A 242 8.66 31.15 -15.98
N GLU A 243 8.52 32.46 -15.88
CA GLU A 243 7.19 33.10 -15.92
C GLU A 243 6.45 32.77 -17.21
N GLN A 244 7.13 32.68 -18.34
CA GLN A 244 6.55 32.27 -19.63
C GLN A 244 6.08 30.82 -19.62
N ASP A 245 6.84 29.91 -18.98
CA ASP A 245 6.40 28.50 -18.84
C ASP A 245 5.14 28.40 -18.01
N ILE A 246 5.03 29.20 -16.95
CA ILE A 246 3.84 29.21 -16.08
C ILE A 246 2.62 29.74 -16.83
N LEU A 247 2.78 30.82 -17.57
CA LEU A 247 1.69 31.37 -18.41
C LEU A 247 1.25 30.32 -19.46
N GLY A 248 2.19 29.68 -20.15
CA GLY A 248 1.88 28.62 -21.10
C GLY A 248 1.17 27.41 -20.49
N LEU A 249 1.56 27.03 -19.25
CA LEU A 249 0.86 25.96 -18.49
C LEU A 249 -0.57 26.37 -18.13
N LEU A 250 -0.80 27.61 -17.73
CA LEU A 250 -2.12 28.13 -17.38
C LEU A 250 -3.06 28.17 -18.61
N GLU A 251 -2.57 28.62 -19.75
CA GLU A 251 -3.30 28.62 -21.02
C GLU A 251 -3.62 27.19 -21.49
N THR A 252 -2.63 26.30 -21.44
CA THR A 252 -2.80 24.88 -21.79
C THR A 252 -3.81 24.20 -20.87
N ALA A 253 -3.82 24.53 -19.58
CA ALA A 253 -4.78 23.98 -18.63
C ALA A 253 -6.23 24.35 -18.97
N LEU A 254 -6.47 25.57 -19.46
CA LEU A 254 -7.81 26.02 -19.88
C LEU A 254 -8.29 25.36 -21.17
N SER A 255 -7.37 25.09 -22.09
CA SER A 255 -7.66 24.44 -23.39
C SER A 255 -7.62 22.92 -23.32
N PHE A 256 -7.34 22.30 -22.15
CA PHE A 256 -7.18 20.86 -22.00
C PHE A 256 -8.47 20.12 -22.38
N PRO A 257 -8.43 19.22 -23.39
CA PRO A 257 -9.62 18.53 -23.87
C PRO A 257 -10.12 17.54 -22.80
N SER A 258 -11.34 17.76 -22.31
CA SER A 258 -11.97 16.88 -21.32
C SER A 258 -13.48 16.73 -21.59
N PRO A 259 -13.88 15.97 -22.62
CA PRO A 259 -15.29 15.82 -23.00
C PRO A 259 -16.17 15.25 -21.88
N GLN A 260 -15.61 14.35 -21.09
CA GLN A 260 -16.32 13.66 -19.99
C GLN A 260 -16.41 14.48 -18.69
N SER A 261 -15.64 15.57 -18.58
CA SER A 261 -15.60 16.40 -17.38
C SER A 261 -15.36 17.88 -17.75
N PRO A 262 -16.40 18.63 -18.11
CA PRO A 262 -16.28 20.00 -18.62
C PRO A 262 -15.63 20.99 -17.65
N LEU A 263 -15.69 20.72 -16.36
CA LEU A 263 -15.06 21.56 -15.32
C LEU A 263 -13.56 21.27 -15.09
N ARG A 264 -13.04 20.15 -15.62
CA ARG A 264 -11.65 19.75 -15.42
C ARG A 264 -10.61 20.79 -15.85
N PRO A 265 -10.73 21.46 -17.02
CA PRO A 265 -9.80 22.50 -17.42
C PRO A 265 -9.76 23.66 -16.42
N LYS A 266 -10.91 24.15 -15.98
CA LYS A 266 -11.02 25.22 -14.99
C LYS A 266 -10.44 24.82 -13.63
N THR A 267 -10.67 23.58 -13.21
CA THR A 267 -10.12 23.04 -11.97
C THR A 267 -8.60 22.96 -12.02
N LEU A 268 -8.02 22.44 -13.12
CA LEU A 268 -6.58 22.40 -13.32
C LEU A 268 -5.96 23.78 -13.31
N HIS A 269 -6.53 24.72 -14.04
CA HIS A 269 -6.09 26.11 -14.06
C HIS A 269 -6.08 26.72 -12.66
N MET A 270 -7.18 26.59 -11.90
CA MET A 270 -7.27 27.10 -10.52
C MET A 270 -6.23 26.46 -9.60
N MET A 271 -6.01 25.15 -9.70
CA MET A 271 -4.98 24.45 -8.91
C MET A 271 -3.57 24.97 -9.22
N LEU A 272 -3.24 25.22 -10.48
CA LEU A 272 -1.95 25.78 -10.88
C LEU A 272 -1.77 27.22 -10.36
N VAL A 273 -2.80 28.07 -10.47
CA VAL A 273 -2.77 29.44 -9.90
C VAL A 273 -2.54 29.41 -8.41
N LEU A 274 -3.29 28.59 -7.67
CA LEU A 274 -3.12 28.46 -6.21
C LEU A 274 -1.72 27.97 -5.83
N ALA A 275 -1.18 26.97 -6.55
CA ALA A 275 0.16 26.46 -6.31
C ALA A 275 1.24 27.53 -6.55
N TYR A 276 1.10 28.29 -7.64
CA TYR A 276 2.03 29.41 -7.94
C TYR A 276 1.97 30.52 -6.91
N CYS A 277 0.77 30.97 -6.54
CA CYS A 277 0.60 32.00 -5.52
C CYS A 277 1.14 31.57 -4.15
N ALA A 278 0.89 30.32 -3.74
CA ALA A 278 1.40 29.80 -2.47
C ALA A 278 2.93 29.71 -2.45
N ALA A 279 3.55 29.26 -3.57
CA ALA A 279 5.00 29.21 -3.70
C ALA A 279 5.64 30.62 -3.67
N SER A 280 5.04 31.58 -4.36
CA SER A 280 5.50 32.96 -4.42
C SER A 280 5.37 33.68 -3.09
N ALA A 281 4.32 33.41 -2.30
CA ALA A 281 4.13 33.94 -0.95
C ALA A 281 5.19 33.40 0.02
N SER A 282 5.50 32.09 -0.07
CA SER A 282 6.54 31.47 0.75
C SER A 282 7.93 32.00 0.45
N ALA A 283 8.25 32.30 -0.81
CA ALA A 283 9.56 32.87 -1.19
C ALA A 283 9.78 34.27 -0.64
N LYS A 284 8.73 35.11 -0.57
CA LYS A 284 8.79 36.47 0.00
C LYS A 284 8.92 36.51 1.53
N SER A 285 8.55 35.41 2.21
CA SER A 285 8.69 35.30 3.68
C SER A 285 10.09 34.88 4.13
N CYS A 286 10.96 34.46 3.21
CA CYS A 286 12.33 34.02 3.50
C CYS A 286 13.40 35.02 3.06
N ALA A 287 13.02 36.15 2.50
CA ALA A 287 13.91 37.28 2.13
C ALA A 287 13.76 38.43 3.14
#